data_eb87bf44d02aa30f430c76d959220097
#
_entry.id   eb87bf44d02aa30f430c76d959220097
#
_cell.length_a   1.000
_cell.length_b   1.000
_cell.length_c   1.000
_cell.angle_alpha   90.00
_cell.angle_beta   90.00
_cell.angle_gamma   90.00
#
_symmetry.space_group_name_H-M   'P 1'
#
loop_
_entity.id
_entity.type
_entity.pdbx_description
1 polymer ?
#
loop_
_entity_poly.entity_id
_entity_poly.type
_entity_poly.pdbx_seq_one_letter_code
_entity_poly.pdbx_strand_id
1 'polypeptide(L)'
;MFASTQRVATQTVAVPTTNRRRESTKTTLASKICAGSNLEGAESVQLGTAKLPKDTDVDVFSSTMFQWATTLTTSGQNMPFVLPQKVDKTKTGFEMDFLKSNPKDPGSFVSVGTIEAKVEEIEDAKILFLRGYGDVRIPKKLVDVPIVMQTMPNAIKRAIKVSIP
;
A
#
# COMPACT_ATOMS: atom_id res chain seq x y z
N MET A 1 39.96 52.97 59.34
CA MET A 1 38.60 52.58 58.80
C MET A 1 38.85 51.74 57.57
N PHE A 2 38.74 50.43 57.73
CA PHE A 2 39.00 49.47 56.67
C PHE A 2 37.68 48.83 56.26
N ALA A 3 37.28 49.03 54.99
CA ALA A 3 36.10 48.39 54.42
C ALA A 3 36.52 47.06 53.78
N SER A 4 36.00 45.98 54.31
CA SER A 4 36.23 44.62 53.80
C SER A 4 35.21 44.33 52.70
N THR A 5 35.70 44.13 51.47
CA THR A 5 34.85 43.75 50.35
C THR A 5 34.85 42.23 50.21
N GLN A 6 33.75 41.60 50.56
CA GLN A 6 33.52 40.16 50.29
C GLN A 6 33.17 39.94 48.83
N ARG A 7 33.99 39.12 48.11
CA ARG A 7 33.67 38.58 46.77
C ARG A 7 32.78 37.38 46.91
N VAL A 8 31.59 37.47 46.36
CA VAL A 8 30.68 36.35 46.21
C VAL A 8 31.12 35.58 44.95
N ALA A 9 31.49 34.33 45.14
CA ALA A 9 31.80 33.41 44.01
C ALA A 9 30.51 32.84 43.46
N THR A 10 30.17 33.17 42.22
CA THR A 10 29.08 32.60 41.47
C THR A 10 29.51 31.24 40.90
N GLN A 11 29.00 30.15 41.40
CA GLN A 11 29.17 28.82 40.82
C GLN A 11 28.27 28.69 39.59
N THR A 12 28.85 28.56 38.44
CA THR A 12 28.18 28.23 37.18
C THR A 12 27.99 26.72 37.12
N VAL A 13 26.77 26.25 37.30
CA VAL A 13 26.41 24.86 37.13
C VAL A 13 26.34 24.57 35.61
N ALA A 14 27.28 23.77 35.14
CA ALA A 14 27.27 23.25 33.76
C ALA A 14 26.20 22.16 33.59
N VAL A 15 25.18 22.41 32.78
CA VAL A 15 24.16 21.43 32.37
C VAL A 15 24.79 20.59 31.26
N PRO A 16 24.82 19.24 31.37
CA PRO A 16 25.27 18.40 30.29
C PRO A 16 24.19 18.32 29.22
N THR A 17 24.46 18.93 28.08
CA THR A 17 23.65 18.79 26.88
C THR A 17 23.86 17.39 26.30
N THR A 18 23.01 16.44 26.64
CA THR A 18 22.96 15.14 25.97
C THR A 18 22.43 15.32 24.56
N ASN A 19 23.35 15.42 23.63
CA ASN A 19 23.08 15.43 22.21
C ASN A 19 22.63 14.03 21.79
N ARG A 20 21.33 13.77 21.93
CA ARG A 20 20.69 12.53 21.49
C ARG A 20 20.59 12.56 19.97
N ARG A 21 21.70 12.16 19.32
CA ARG A 21 21.79 11.91 17.90
C ARG A 21 20.70 10.88 17.54
N ARG A 22 19.59 11.36 16.99
CA ARG A 22 18.61 10.50 16.35
C ARG A 22 19.27 9.87 15.14
N GLU A 23 19.74 8.66 15.30
CA GLU A 23 20.07 7.80 14.19
C GLU A 23 18.75 7.53 13.44
N SER A 24 18.61 8.27 12.34
CA SER A 24 17.62 7.95 11.32
C SER A 24 18.08 6.66 10.66
N THR A 25 17.58 5.54 11.15
CA THR A 25 17.65 4.26 10.46
C THR A 25 16.94 4.44 9.12
N LYS A 26 17.72 4.72 8.09
CA LYS A 26 17.30 4.56 6.70
C LYS A 26 17.03 3.07 6.50
N THR A 27 15.79 2.65 6.72
CA THR A 27 15.32 1.35 6.28
C THR A 27 15.36 1.36 4.76
N THR A 28 16.46 0.88 4.21
CA THR A 28 16.59 0.58 2.80
C THR A 28 15.62 -0.55 2.52
N LEU A 29 14.43 -0.23 2.02
CA LEU A 29 13.48 -1.19 1.46
C LEU A 29 14.13 -1.79 0.21
N ALA A 30 14.91 -2.84 0.41
CA ALA A 30 15.28 -3.75 -0.65
C ALA A 30 13.98 -4.44 -1.09
N SER A 31 13.37 -3.94 -2.15
CA SER A 31 12.22 -4.59 -2.78
C SER A 31 12.70 -5.91 -3.36
N LYS A 32 12.41 -6.98 -2.62
CA LYS A 32 12.65 -8.35 -3.04
C LYS A 32 11.68 -8.65 -4.18
N ILE A 33 12.21 -8.93 -5.36
CA ILE A 33 11.44 -9.46 -6.49
C ILE A 33 10.90 -10.80 -6.04
N CYS A 34 9.62 -10.88 -5.76
CA CYS A 34 8.95 -12.14 -5.51
C CYS A 34 7.84 -12.31 -6.54
N ALA A 35 8.00 -13.30 -7.39
CA ALA A 35 6.87 -13.91 -8.06
C ALA A 35 5.98 -14.55 -6.98
N GLY A 36 4.78 -13.95 -6.74
CA GLY A 36 3.92 -14.24 -5.60
C GLY A 36 4.34 -13.39 -4.40
N SER A 37 3.76 -12.20 -4.29
CA SER A 37 4.05 -11.27 -3.21
C SER A 37 3.54 -11.83 -1.89
N ASN A 38 4.44 -12.30 -1.03
CA ASN A 38 4.13 -12.54 0.37
C ASN A 38 4.01 -11.17 1.03
N LEU A 39 2.82 -10.56 0.94
CA LEU A 39 2.51 -9.25 1.54
C LEU A 39 2.26 -9.35 3.06
N GLU A 40 2.32 -10.58 3.61
CA GLU A 40 2.16 -10.80 5.04
C GLU A 40 3.26 -10.08 5.83
N GLY A 41 2.85 -9.16 6.69
CA GLY A 41 3.75 -8.35 7.51
C GLY A 41 4.31 -7.09 6.84
N ALA A 42 3.99 -6.81 5.57
CA ALA A 42 4.36 -5.56 4.94
C ALA A 42 3.47 -4.41 5.43
N GLU A 43 4.05 -3.23 5.62
CA GLU A 43 3.27 -2.03 5.93
C GLU A 43 2.31 -1.70 4.80
N SER A 44 1.02 -1.63 5.10
CA SER A 44 -0.03 -1.30 4.15
C SER A 44 -0.81 -0.07 4.57
N VAL A 45 -1.44 0.58 3.60
CA VAL A 45 -2.47 1.59 3.85
C VAL A 45 -3.81 1.04 3.36
N GLN A 46 -4.84 1.20 4.18
CA GLN A 46 -6.19 0.84 3.77
C GLN A 46 -6.74 1.89 2.80
N LEU A 47 -7.01 1.45 1.56
CA LEU A 47 -7.58 2.29 0.50
C LEU A 47 -9.12 2.34 0.58
N GLY A 48 -9.72 1.25 1.05
CA GLY A 48 -11.17 1.17 1.21
C GLY A 48 -11.64 -0.19 1.69
N THR A 49 -12.93 -0.25 2.03
CA THR A 49 -13.64 -1.49 2.36
C THR A 49 -15.02 -1.49 1.73
N ALA A 50 -15.53 -2.68 1.43
CA ALA A 50 -16.92 -2.87 1.00
C ALA A 50 -17.52 -4.11 1.66
N LYS A 51 -18.67 -3.93 2.31
CA LYS A 51 -19.42 -5.06 2.86
C LYS A 51 -20.17 -5.76 1.73
N LEU A 52 -19.98 -7.07 1.63
CA LEU A 52 -20.65 -7.92 0.66
C LEU A 52 -21.91 -8.56 1.28
N PRO A 53 -22.93 -8.89 0.48
CA PRO A 53 -24.06 -9.71 0.92
C PRO A 53 -23.58 -11.07 1.43
N LYS A 54 -24.30 -11.66 2.39
CA LYS A 54 -23.95 -12.97 2.96
C LYS A 54 -23.95 -14.09 1.90
N ASP A 55 -24.87 -14.02 0.97
CA ASP A 55 -25.08 -15.02 -0.08
C ASP A 55 -24.07 -14.89 -1.25
N THR A 56 -23.13 -13.96 -1.16
CA THR A 56 -22.10 -13.76 -2.19
C THR A 56 -21.18 -14.97 -2.25
N ASP A 57 -21.08 -15.59 -3.43
CA ASP A 57 -20.05 -16.59 -3.72
C ASP A 57 -18.70 -15.88 -3.90
N VAL A 58 -17.76 -16.15 -2.97
CA VAL A 58 -16.45 -15.48 -2.95
C VAL A 58 -15.58 -15.85 -4.15
N ASP A 59 -15.71 -17.09 -4.65
CA ASP A 59 -14.91 -17.55 -5.80
C ASP A 59 -15.38 -16.89 -7.10
N VAL A 60 -16.69 -16.79 -7.29
CA VAL A 60 -17.28 -16.09 -8.44
C VAL A 60 -16.98 -14.59 -8.35
N PHE A 61 -17.14 -14.00 -7.17
CA PHE A 61 -16.85 -12.59 -6.92
C PHE A 61 -15.38 -12.28 -7.22
N SER A 62 -14.44 -13.04 -6.63
CA SER A 62 -13.00 -12.81 -6.82
C SER A 62 -12.57 -13.00 -8.28
N SER A 63 -13.15 -13.99 -8.97
CA SER A 63 -12.90 -14.23 -10.40
C SER A 63 -13.38 -13.05 -11.26
N THR A 64 -14.57 -12.51 -10.96
CA THR A 64 -15.12 -11.34 -11.67
C THR A 64 -14.28 -10.08 -11.43
N MET A 65 -13.86 -9.87 -10.18
CA MET A 65 -12.97 -8.75 -9.84
C MET A 65 -11.59 -8.88 -10.49
N PHE A 66 -11.02 -10.07 -10.54
CA PHE A 66 -9.77 -10.34 -11.26
C PHE A 66 -9.90 -10.06 -12.77
N GLN A 67 -11.00 -10.49 -13.41
CA GLN A 67 -11.26 -10.18 -14.82
C GLN A 67 -11.36 -8.67 -15.07
N TRP A 68 -12.04 -7.95 -14.18
CA TRP A 68 -12.09 -6.49 -14.26
C TRP A 68 -10.70 -5.87 -14.15
N ALA A 69 -9.89 -6.27 -13.16
CA ALA A 69 -8.53 -5.77 -12.98
C ALA A 69 -7.65 -6.06 -14.20
N THR A 70 -7.73 -7.27 -14.75
CA THR A 70 -7.02 -7.64 -15.99
C THR A 70 -7.48 -6.80 -17.19
N THR A 71 -8.80 -6.58 -17.33
CA THR A 71 -9.33 -5.73 -18.41
C THR A 71 -8.83 -4.29 -18.25
N LEU A 72 -8.81 -3.77 -17.02
CA LEU A 72 -8.33 -2.43 -16.73
C LEU A 72 -6.87 -2.23 -17.17
N THR A 73 -6.02 -3.24 -16.93
CA THR A 73 -4.59 -3.17 -17.27
C THR A 73 -4.28 -3.45 -18.73
N THR A 74 -5.10 -4.26 -19.43
CA THR A 74 -4.88 -4.63 -20.82
C THR A 74 -5.59 -3.71 -21.81
N SER A 75 -6.66 -3.05 -21.41
CA SER A 75 -7.48 -2.19 -22.30
C SER A 75 -6.85 -0.85 -22.66
N GLY A 76 -5.61 -0.60 -22.33
CA GLY A 76 -4.72 0.55 -22.59
C GLY A 76 -5.22 1.79 -23.35
N GLN A 77 -6.35 1.68 -24.05
CA GLN A 77 -6.91 2.76 -24.87
C GLN A 77 -7.64 3.84 -24.06
N ASN A 78 -8.14 3.52 -22.87
CA ASN A 78 -8.98 4.43 -22.09
C ASN A 78 -8.42 4.83 -20.73
N MET A 79 -7.29 4.24 -20.32
CA MET A 79 -6.65 4.56 -19.06
C MET A 79 -5.14 4.67 -19.25
N PRO A 80 -4.60 5.87 -19.27
CA PRO A 80 -3.17 6.09 -19.39
C PRO A 80 -2.50 5.77 -18.04
N PHE A 81 -2.22 4.50 -17.78
CA PHE A 81 -1.33 4.15 -16.71
C PHE A 81 0.10 4.49 -17.11
N VAL A 82 0.79 5.21 -16.26
CA VAL A 82 2.19 5.61 -16.50
C VAL A 82 3.15 4.42 -16.40
N LEU A 83 2.77 3.39 -15.64
CA LEU A 83 3.59 2.21 -15.39
C LEU A 83 2.92 0.94 -15.93
N PRO A 84 3.69 -0.01 -16.45
CA PRO A 84 3.22 -1.36 -16.72
C PRO A 84 2.65 -2.00 -15.45
N GLN A 85 1.67 -2.85 -15.61
CA GLN A 85 1.02 -3.51 -14.50
C GLN A 85 0.94 -5.01 -14.72
N LYS A 86 0.96 -5.74 -13.61
CA LYS A 86 0.72 -7.17 -13.56
C LYS A 86 -0.43 -7.42 -12.60
N VAL A 87 -1.33 -8.31 -12.96
CA VAL A 87 -2.45 -8.70 -12.09
C VAL A 87 -2.34 -10.21 -11.85
N ASP A 88 -2.28 -10.56 -10.59
CA ASP A 88 -2.25 -11.95 -10.13
C ASP A 88 -3.55 -12.26 -9.36
N LYS A 89 -4.15 -13.43 -9.64
CA LYS A 89 -5.32 -13.91 -8.92
C LYS A 89 -4.89 -14.54 -7.60
N THR A 90 -5.51 -14.13 -6.49
CA THR A 90 -5.38 -14.77 -5.19
C THR A 90 -6.61 -15.65 -4.89
N LYS A 91 -6.60 -16.41 -3.79
CA LYS A 91 -7.73 -17.28 -3.42
C LYS A 91 -9.03 -16.50 -3.23
N THR A 92 -8.96 -15.34 -2.60
CA THR A 92 -10.14 -14.54 -2.21
C THR A 92 -10.17 -13.15 -2.86
N GLY A 93 -9.37 -12.94 -3.93
CA GLY A 93 -9.32 -11.65 -4.60
C GLY A 93 -8.26 -11.57 -5.69
N PHE A 94 -7.53 -10.46 -5.73
CA PHE A 94 -6.43 -10.23 -6.68
C PHE A 94 -5.39 -9.27 -6.11
N GLU A 95 -4.20 -9.29 -6.70
CA GLU A 95 -3.13 -8.34 -6.49
C GLU A 95 -2.80 -7.65 -7.81
N MET A 96 -2.62 -6.33 -7.78
CA MET A 96 -2.23 -5.52 -8.94
C MET A 96 -0.91 -4.82 -8.64
N ASP A 97 0.14 -5.27 -9.29
CA ASP A 97 1.48 -4.71 -9.17
C ASP A 97 1.74 -3.62 -10.20
N PHE A 98 2.32 -2.52 -9.76
CA PHE A 98 2.84 -1.47 -10.62
C PHE A 98 4.33 -1.66 -10.80
N LEU A 99 4.77 -1.84 -12.05
CA LEU A 99 6.10 -2.28 -12.38
C LEU A 99 6.93 -1.13 -12.95
N LYS A 100 8.21 -1.12 -12.61
CA LYS A 100 9.21 -0.23 -13.18
C LYS A 100 10.37 -1.05 -13.73
N SER A 101 10.96 -0.63 -14.85
CA SER A 101 12.17 -1.25 -15.37
C SER A 101 13.30 -1.17 -14.33
N ASN A 102 13.98 -2.27 -14.13
CA ASN A 102 15.12 -2.34 -13.22
C ASN A 102 16.36 -1.73 -13.89
N PRO A 103 16.92 -0.64 -13.35
CA PRO A 103 18.10 -0.01 -13.96
C PRO A 103 19.37 -0.86 -13.83
N LYS A 104 19.38 -1.85 -12.93
CA LYS A 104 20.54 -2.73 -12.70
C LYS A 104 20.51 -3.99 -13.57
N ASP A 105 19.35 -4.35 -14.09
CA ASP A 105 19.16 -5.56 -14.89
C ASP A 105 18.19 -5.24 -16.04
N PRO A 106 18.71 -4.83 -17.22
CA PRO A 106 17.90 -4.49 -18.37
C PRO A 106 17.04 -5.68 -18.82
N GLY A 107 15.73 -5.49 -18.87
CA GLY A 107 14.76 -6.52 -19.22
C GLY A 107 14.01 -7.11 -18.04
N SER A 108 14.43 -6.85 -16.80
CA SER A 108 13.66 -7.18 -15.59
C SER A 108 12.82 -6.00 -15.10
N PHE A 109 11.78 -6.32 -14.32
CA PHE A 109 10.89 -5.35 -13.71
C PHE A 109 10.89 -5.49 -12.20
N VAL A 110 10.72 -4.36 -11.52
CA VAL A 110 10.59 -4.28 -10.06
C VAL A 110 9.24 -3.69 -9.72
N SER A 111 8.50 -4.33 -8.79
CA SER A 111 7.27 -3.74 -8.26
C SER A 111 7.61 -2.52 -7.40
N VAL A 112 6.98 -1.39 -7.70
CA VAL A 112 7.09 -0.15 -6.93
C VAL A 112 5.92 0.05 -5.97
N GLY A 113 4.82 -0.65 -6.23
CA GLY A 113 3.65 -0.62 -5.36
C GLY A 113 2.63 -1.65 -5.80
N THR A 114 1.81 -2.11 -4.86
CA THR A 114 0.79 -3.14 -5.08
C THR A 114 -0.54 -2.68 -4.51
N ILE A 115 -1.62 -2.91 -5.23
CA ILE A 115 -2.99 -2.83 -4.72
C ILE A 115 -3.49 -4.26 -4.54
N GLU A 116 -3.80 -4.62 -3.30
CA GLU A 116 -4.44 -5.88 -2.94
C GLU A 116 -5.94 -5.66 -2.76
N ALA A 117 -6.74 -6.52 -3.36
CA ALA A 117 -8.17 -6.66 -3.08
C ALA A 117 -8.42 -8.06 -2.52
N LYS A 118 -8.86 -8.17 -1.27
CA LYS A 118 -9.04 -9.44 -0.58
C LYS A 118 -10.36 -9.46 0.16
N VAL A 119 -11.13 -10.54 -0.01
CA VAL A 119 -12.33 -10.78 0.80
C VAL A 119 -11.94 -11.56 2.05
N GLU A 120 -12.32 -11.02 3.19
CA GLU A 120 -12.15 -11.65 4.50
C GLU A 120 -13.53 -11.86 5.13
N GLU A 121 -13.72 -12.99 5.82
CA GLU A 121 -14.93 -13.28 6.57
C GLU A 121 -14.69 -12.94 8.05
N ILE A 122 -15.46 -11.98 8.57
CA ILE A 122 -15.37 -11.49 9.93
C ILE A 122 -16.77 -11.51 10.53
N GLU A 123 -16.97 -12.27 11.62
CA GLU A 123 -18.26 -12.35 12.34
C GLU A 123 -19.47 -12.57 11.42
N ASP A 124 -19.41 -13.58 10.56
CA ASP A 124 -20.43 -13.91 9.54
C ASP A 124 -20.66 -12.82 8.48
N ALA A 125 -19.81 -11.80 8.40
CA ALA A 125 -19.84 -10.80 7.35
C ALA A 125 -18.69 -10.98 6.37
N LYS A 126 -18.99 -10.99 5.09
CA LYS A 126 -17.97 -10.97 4.03
C LYS A 126 -17.60 -9.51 3.74
N ILE A 127 -16.35 -9.17 3.93
CA ILE A 127 -15.83 -7.80 3.74
C ILE A 127 -14.70 -7.82 2.73
N LEU A 128 -14.84 -7.04 1.68
CA LEU A 128 -13.76 -6.76 0.75
C LEU A 128 -12.86 -5.68 1.36
N PHE A 129 -11.59 -5.97 1.52
CA PHE A 129 -10.55 -5.04 1.89
C PHE A 129 -9.72 -4.66 0.67
N LEU A 130 -9.45 -3.37 0.55
CA LEU A 130 -8.54 -2.82 -0.43
C LEU A 130 -7.35 -2.24 0.31
N ARG A 131 -6.17 -2.78 0.07
CA ARG A 131 -4.92 -2.36 0.72
C ARG A 131 -3.91 -1.93 -0.33
N GLY A 132 -3.13 -0.92 0.00
CA GLY A 132 -2.04 -0.43 -0.83
C GLY A 132 -0.70 -0.62 -0.15
N TYR A 133 0.29 -1.09 -0.89
CA TYR A 133 1.65 -1.34 -0.42
C TYR A 133 2.66 -0.55 -1.26
N GLY A 134 3.83 -0.27 -0.69
CA GLY A 134 4.89 0.45 -1.39
C GLY A 134 4.50 1.89 -1.74
N ASP A 135 4.81 2.34 -2.94
CA ASP A 135 4.56 3.72 -3.39
C ASP A 135 3.07 4.08 -3.53
N VAL A 136 2.18 3.09 -3.53
CA VAL A 136 0.72 3.29 -3.46
C VAL A 136 0.31 4.04 -2.19
N ARG A 137 1.08 3.92 -1.11
CA ARG A 137 0.87 4.65 0.15
C ARG A 137 1.11 6.16 0.02
N ILE A 138 1.84 6.57 -1.03
CA ILE A 138 2.21 7.97 -1.24
C ILE A 138 1.37 8.52 -2.39
N PRO A 139 0.28 9.27 -2.10
CA PRO A 139 -0.57 9.80 -3.15
C PRO A 139 0.21 10.71 -4.10
N LYS A 140 -0.03 10.56 -5.40
CA LYS A 140 0.45 11.40 -6.51
C LYS A 140 1.87 11.16 -7.01
N LYS A 141 2.58 10.05 -6.65
CA LYS A 141 3.94 9.89 -7.19
C LYS A 141 4.01 9.13 -8.51
N LEU A 142 3.74 7.85 -8.51
CA LEU A 142 3.97 6.99 -9.68
C LEU A 142 2.78 6.10 -10.00
N VAL A 143 1.87 5.91 -9.04
CA VAL A 143 0.75 5.00 -9.16
C VAL A 143 -0.55 5.79 -9.22
N ASP A 144 -1.34 5.57 -10.26
CA ASP A 144 -2.62 6.27 -10.44
C ASP A 144 -3.75 5.54 -9.70
N VAL A 145 -3.65 5.54 -8.36
CA VAL A 145 -4.68 5.00 -7.45
C VAL A 145 -6.06 5.62 -7.70
N PRO A 146 -6.19 6.96 -7.93
CA PRO A 146 -7.49 7.56 -8.22
C PRO A 146 -8.24 6.91 -9.37
N ILE A 147 -7.60 6.55 -10.47
CA ILE A 147 -8.25 5.91 -11.62
C ILE A 147 -8.78 4.53 -11.23
N VAL A 148 -7.99 3.73 -10.54
CA VAL A 148 -8.43 2.42 -10.04
C VAL A 148 -9.62 2.56 -9.12
N MET A 149 -9.57 3.50 -8.17
CA MET A 149 -10.63 3.71 -7.18
C MET A 149 -11.91 4.28 -7.76
N GLN A 150 -11.85 5.07 -8.85
CA GLN A 150 -13.05 5.59 -9.53
C GLN A 150 -13.86 4.50 -10.21
N THR A 151 -13.20 3.50 -10.79
CA THR A 151 -13.86 2.43 -11.55
C THR A 151 -14.28 1.25 -10.68
N MET A 152 -13.61 1.05 -9.55
CA MET A 152 -13.81 -0.08 -8.64
C MET A 152 -15.23 -0.21 -8.07
N PRO A 153 -15.95 0.85 -7.66
CA PRO A 153 -17.31 0.72 -7.14
C PRO A 153 -18.28 0.09 -8.13
N ASN A 154 -18.14 0.38 -9.42
CA ASN A 154 -18.94 -0.22 -10.47
C ASN A 154 -18.57 -1.69 -10.70
N ALA A 155 -17.28 -2.01 -10.62
CA ALA A 155 -16.81 -3.39 -10.69
C ALA A 155 -17.34 -4.23 -9.53
N ILE A 156 -17.29 -3.72 -8.30
CA ILE A 156 -17.83 -4.38 -7.10
C ILE A 156 -19.32 -4.64 -7.26
N LYS A 157 -20.11 -3.64 -7.67
CA LYS A 157 -21.56 -3.82 -7.90
C LYS A 157 -21.85 -4.91 -8.94
N ARG A 158 -21.07 -4.93 -10.03
CA ARG A 158 -21.21 -5.95 -11.07
C ARG A 158 -20.82 -7.34 -10.55
N ALA A 159 -19.73 -7.44 -9.81
CA ALA A 159 -19.25 -8.69 -9.23
C ALA A 159 -20.26 -9.25 -8.23
N ILE A 160 -20.85 -8.42 -7.37
CA ILE A 160 -21.93 -8.82 -6.45
C ILE A 160 -23.12 -9.38 -7.23
N LYS A 161 -23.57 -8.66 -8.26
CA LYS A 161 -24.74 -9.10 -9.07
C LYS A 161 -24.55 -10.47 -9.74
N VAL A 162 -23.30 -10.81 -10.09
CA VAL A 162 -22.98 -12.10 -10.74
C VAL A 162 -22.76 -13.21 -9.72
N SER A 163 -22.34 -12.88 -8.51
CA SER A 163 -21.95 -13.82 -7.44
C SER A 163 -23.10 -14.21 -6.48
N ILE A 164 -24.25 -13.59 -6.62
CA ILE A 164 -25.47 -14.01 -5.91
C ILE A 164 -26.23 -14.95 -6.81
N PRO A 165 -26.57 -16.17 -6.33
CA PRO A 165 -27.32 -17.18 -7.11
C PRO A 165 -28.74 -16.75 -7.45
#